data_86adfa6d1094f3647b37e6d93f35f159
#
_entry.id   86adfa6d1094f3647b37e6d93f35f159
#
_cell.length_a   1.000
_cell.length_b   1.000
_cell.length_c   1.000
_cell.angle_alpha   90.00
_cell.angle_beta   90.00
_cell.angle_gamma   90.00
#
_symmetry.space_group_name_H-M   'P 1'
#
loop_
_entity.id
_entity.type
_entity.pdbx_description
1 polymer ?
#
loop_
_entity_poly.entity_id
_entity_poly.type
_entity_poly.pdbx_seq_one_letter_code
_entity_poly.pdbx_strand_id
1 'polypeptide(L)'
;MKKFLWLIFIGLLLSPVVYGQSSEFLQYDKNLIVRKLDNGLTYYIYPNTNPKGEAVYRLFVKAGSVMEKENQRGLAHFLEHMAFNGSYHFPSDGMVRFLESKGAKFGKDLNAHTSFNETVYKLQLPSSNPQMVDSTLTILADWAGGLSINSMQVEKERGVILSEWLSKRDAKRDSDTAFLLELLNSSHYSERMTIGDTAVIRNCKREDILDYYQTWYHPSLMAVAVVGDINPEQVETLIKEKFGKLSSLASPIWKQCHIPVYKKEAVKILTNESLKTIELDM
;
A
#
# COMPACT_ATOMS: atom_id res chain seq x y z
N MET A 1 -67.05 -1.35 27.80
CA MET A 1 -65.60 -1.55 27.82
C MET A 1 -65.03 -2.42 26.65
N LYS A 2 -65.79 -3.01 25.75
CA LYS A 2 -65.30 -3.87 24.65
C LYS A 2 -65.04 -3.16 23.31
N LYS A 3 -65.43 -1.90 23.15
CA LYS A 3 -65.27 -1.14 21.90
C LYS A 3 -63.96 -0.31 21.82
N PHE A 4 -63.24 -0.15 22.94
CA PHE A 4 -62.00 0.63 23.01
C PHE A 4 -60.74 -0.18 22.67
N LEU A 5 -60.81 -1.49 22.82
CA LEU A 5 -59.67 -2.39 22.50
C LEU A 5 -59.43 -2.62 21.01
N TRP A 6 -60.46 -2.44 20.19
CA TRP A 6 -60.39 -2.63 18.74
C TRP A 6 -59.65 -1.52 17.98
N LEU A 7 -59.73 -0.29 18.51
CA LEU A 7 -59.04 0.86 17.91
C LEU A 7 -57.52 0.84 18.15
N ILE A 8 -57.03 0.17 19.20
CA ILE A 8 -55.60 0.05 19.46
C ILE A 8 -54.96 -1.00 18.54
N PHE A 9 -55.70 -2.03 18.13
CA PHE A 9 -55.19 -3.10 17.25
C PHE A 9 -55.10 -2.65 15.79
N ILE A 10 -55.91 -1.72 15.33
CA ILE A 10 -55.85 -1.15 13.97
C ILE A 10 -54.70 -0.13 13.84
N GLY A 11 -54.38 0.58 14.93
CA GLY A 11 -53.24 1.52 14.95
C GLY A 11 -51.87 0.83 14.81
N LEU A 12 -51.71 -0.40 15.24
CA LEU A 12 -50.46 -1.18 15.14
C LEU A 12 -50.22 -1.77 13.73
N LEU A 13 -51.26 -1.90 12.91
CA LEU A 13 -51.15 -2.40 11.53
C LEU A 13 -50.83 -1.31 10.49
N LEU A 14 -50.87 -0.04 10.89
CA LEU A 14 -50.55 1.11 10.03
C LEU A 14 -49.20 1.76 10.37
N SER A 15 -48.32 1.06 11.12
CA SER A 15 -46.96 1.52 11.25
C SER A 15 -46.30 1.54 9.84
N PRO A 16 -45.90 2.70 9.34
CA PRO A 16 -45.17 2.71 8.07
C PRO A 16 -43.93 1.85 8.25
N VAL A 17 -43.80 0.82 7.45
CA VAL A 17 -42.55 0.10 7.32
C VAL A 17 -41.57 1.16 6.78
N VAL A 18 -40.76 1.69 7.67
CA VAL A 18 -39.61 2.51 7.27
C VAL A 18 -38.68 1.57 6.52
N TYR A 19 -38.86 1.50 5.22
CA TYR A 19 -37.83 0.95 4.36
C TYR A 19 -36.58 1.79 4.62
N GLY A 20 -35.57 1.19 5.22
CA GLY A 20 -34.28 1.83 5.32
C GLY A 20 -33.91 2.30 3.91
N GLN A 21 -33.54 3.57 3.80
CA GLN A 21 -33.07 4.12 2.52
C GLN A 21 -32.04 3.14 1.98
N SER A 22 -32.25 2.64 0.78
CA SER A 22 -31.23 1.93 0.04
C SER A 22 -29.99 2.80 0.13
N SER A 23 -28.89 2.24 0.62
CA SER A 23 -27.61 2.93 0.63
C SER A 23 -27.31 3.31 -0.81
N GLU A 24 -27.62 4.54 -1.20
CA GLU A 24 -27.15 5.08 -2.47
C GLU A 24 -25.63 5.06 -2.37
N PHE A 25 -25.03 4.17 -3.14
CA PHE A 25 -23.58 4.19 -3.29
C PHE A 25 -23.20 5.57 -3.83
N LEU A 26 -22.26 6.24 -3.15
CA LEU A 26 -21.71 7.49 -3.64
C LEU A 26 -21.21 7.26 -5.07
N GLN A 27 -21.70 8.04 -6.01
CA GLN A 27 -21.25 8.00 -7.37
C GLN A 27 -19.83 8.58 -7.45
N TYR A 28 -18.99 7.97 -8.26
CA TYR A 28 -17.67 8.53 -8.57
C TYR A 28 -17.85 9.91 -9.23
N ASP A 29 -16.88 10.81 -8.97
CA ASP A 29 -16.81 12.08 -9.69
C ASP A 29 -16.75 11.80 -11.20
N LYS A 30 -17.56 12.54 -11.98
CA LYS A 30 -17.66 12.36 -13.44
C LYS A 30 -16.35 12.59 -14.21
N ASN A 31 -15.41 13.32 -13.61
CA ASN A 31 -14.10 13.59 -14.21
C ASN A 31 -13.10 12.49 -13.88
N LEU A 32 -13.42 11.55 -12.99
CA LEU A 32 -12.55 10.43 -12.66
C LEU A 32 -12.60 9.38 -13.77
N ILE A 33 -11.46 9.16 -14.41
CA ILE A 33 -11.27 8.09 -15.39
C ILE A 33 -10.75 6.86 -14.64
N VAL A 34 -11.52 5.77 -14.69
CA VAL A 34 -11.12 4.46 -14.14
C VAL A 34 -11.17 3.45 -15.26
N ARG A 35 -10.06 2.81 -15.56
CA ARG A 35 -9.97 1.77 -16.60
C ARG A 35 -8.98 0.67 -16.23
N LYS A 36 -8.98 -0.39 -17.02
CA LYS A 36 -8.12 -1.55 -16.84
C LYS A 36 -7.43 -1.88 -18.14
N LEU A 37 -6.13 -2.20 -18.10
CA LEU A 37 -5.36 -2.72 -19.23
C LEU A 37 -5.63 -4.22 -19.43
N ASP A 38 -5.33 -4.72 -20.61
CA ASP A 38 -5.51 -6.14 -20.97
C ASP A 38 -4.70 -7.09 -20.07
N ASN A 39 -3.53 -6.63 -19.54
CA ASN A 39 -2.72 -7.38 -18.59
C ASN A 39 -3.24 -7.33 -17.14
N GLY A 40 -4.36 -6.66 -16.91
CA GLY A 40 -5.03 -6.63 -15.62
C GLY A 40 -4.71 -5.43 -14.73
N LEU A 41 -3.76 -4.57 -15.10
CA LEU A 41 -3.46 -3.35 -14.35
C LEU A 41 -4.64 -2.37 -14.40
N THR A 42 -5.05 -1.86 -13.23
CA THR A 42 -6.07 -0.81 -13.12
C THR A 42 -5.40 0.57 -13.10
N TYR A 43 -6.02 1.58 -13.72
CA TYR A 43 -5.53 2.94 -13.59
C TYR A 43 -6.64 3.94 -13.32
N TYR A 44 -6.26 4.99 -12.61
CA TYR A 44 -7.10 6.11 -12.19
C TYR A 44 -6.45 7.40 -12.66
N ILE A 45 -7.19 8.21 -13.42
CA ILE A 45 -6.74 9.53 -13.87
C ILE A 45 -7.76 10.56 -13.43
N TYR A 46 -7.33 11.59 -12.71
CA TYR A 46 -8.20 12.68 -12.27
C TYR A 46 -7.54 14.03 -12.57
N PRO A 47 -7.98 14.73 -13.63
CA PRO A 47 -7.50 16.07 -13.90
C PRO A 47 -7.99 17.06 -12.84
N ASN A 48 -7.06 17.81 -12.25
CA ASN A 48 -7.34 18.79 -11.22
C ASN A 48 -6.31 19.92 -11.29
N THR A 49 -6.75 21.13 -11.59
CA THR A 49 -5.88 22.30 -11.76
C THR A 49 -5.57 23.06 -10.47
N ASN A 50 -5.89 22.50 -9.32
CA ASN A 50 -5.59 23.09 -8.01
C ASN A 50 -4.84 22.08 -7.12
N PRO A 51 -3.52 22.30 -6.87
CA PRO A 51 -2.70 23.42 -7.36
C PRO A 51 -2.35 23.29 -8.83
N LYS A 52 -2.18 24.45 -9.48
CA LYS A 52 -1.79 24.51 -10.91
C LYS A 52 -0.34 24.07 -11.10
N GLY A 53 -0.09 23.29 -12.15
CA GLY A 53 1.25 22.86 -12.55
C GLY A 53 1.82 21.71 -11.70
N GLU A 54 1.06 21.17 -10.75
CA GLU A 54 1.48 20.04 -9.92
C GLU A 54 0.73 18.76 -10.26
N ALA A 55 1.36 17.62 -10.01
CA ALA A 55 0.71 16.32 -10.13
C ALA A 55 1.21 15.31 -9.09
N VAL A 56 0.31 14.44 -8.69
CA VAL A 56 0.52 13.35 -7.73
C VAL A 56 0.40 12.03 -8.46
N TYR A 57 1.36 11.15 -8.23
CA TYR A 57 1.43 9.83 -8.85
C TYR A 57 1.52 8.77 -7.76
N ARG A 58 0.83 7.66 -7.95
CA ARG A 58 0.88 6.49 -7.06
C ARG A 58 0.99 5.22 -7.89
N LEU A 59 1.88 4.33 -7.47
CA LEU A 59 1.81 2.92 -7.83
C LEU A 59 1.39 2.16 -6.57
N PHE A 60 0.25 1.53 -6.65
CA PHE A 60 -0.28 0.64 -5.63
C PHE A 60 -0.04 -0.80 -6.04
N VAL A 61 0.53 -1.58 -5.16
CA VAL A 61 0.73 -3.02 -5.33
C VAL A 61 -0.02 -3.73 -4.21
N LYS A 62 -1.00 -4.57 -4.55
CA LYS A 62 -1.77 -5.37 -3.60
C LYS A 62 -0.94 -6.56 -3.12
N ALA A 63 0.22 -6.26 -2.58
CA ALA A 63 1.15 -7.21 -1.98
C ALA A 63 1.91 -6.52 -0.85
N GLY A 64 1.94 -7.15 0.29
CA GLY A 64 2.62 -6.69 1.49
C GLY A 64 3.15 -7.86 2.31
N SER A 65 3.44 -7.63 3.57
CA SER A 65 4.13 -8.63 4.40
C SER A 65 3.34 -9.93 4.61
N VAL A 66 2.02 -9.89 4.55
CA VAL A 66 1.19 -11.08 4.75
C VAL A 66 1.35 -12.12 3.63
N MET A 67 1.86 -11.71 2.45
CA MET A 67 2.16 -12.58 1.31
C MET A 67 3.53 -13.28 1.41
N GLU A 68 4.33 -12.96 2.40
CA GLU A 68 5.68 -13.50 2.57
C GLU A 68 5.66 -14.98 2.99
N LYS A 69 6.57 -15.76 2.44
CA LYS A 69 6.91 -17.10 2.93
C LYS A 69 7.69 -16.98 4.26
N GLU A 70 7.88 -18.08 4.98
CA GLU A 70 8.65 -18.07 6.25
C GLU A 70 10.08 -17.52 6.07
N ASN A 71 10.76 -17.89 4.99
CA ASN A 71 12.09 -17.39 4.66
C ASN A 71 12.09 -16.00 4.01
N GLN A 72 10.94 -15.35 3.90
CA GLN A 72 10.77 -14.03 3.30
C GLN A 72 10.30 -12.96 4.28
N ARG A 73 10.19 -13.25 5.56
CA ARG A 73 9.65 -12.32 6.58
C ARG A 73 10.47 -11.05 6.65
N GLY A 74 9.90 -9.94 6.14
CA GLY A 74 10.50 -8.62 6.01
C GLY A 74 10.95 -8.27 4.58
N LEU A 75 10.80 -9.18 3.60
CA LEU A 75 11.27 -8.92 2.23
C LEU A 75 10.32 -8.02 1.42
N ALA A 76 9.05 -7.90 1.79
CA ALA A 76 8.15 -6.90 1.20
C ALA A 76 8.68 -5.49 1.47
N HIS A 77 9.06 -5.20 2.70
CA HIS A 77 9.66 -3.93 3.11
C HIS A 77 11.08 -3.76 2.54
N PHE A 78 11.87 -4.83 2.52
CA PHE A 78 13.19 -4.80 1.89
C PHE A 78 13.09 -4.45 0.39
N LEU A 79 12.13 -5.03 -0.32
CA LEU A 79 11.90 -4.74 -1.74
C LEU A 79 11.47 -3.29 -1.96
N GLU A 80 10.67 -2.72 -1.05
CA GLU A 80 10.33 -1.30 -1.08
C GLU A 80 11.59 -0.42 -1.08
N HIS A 81 12.54 -0.69 -0.20
CA HIS A 81 13.84 0.00 -0.17
C HIS A 81 14.63 -0.20 -1.46
N MET A 82 14.64 -1.43 -2.01
CA MET A 82 15.33 -1.74 -3.26
C MET A 82 14.80 -0.95 -4.45
N ALA A 83 13.54 -0.50 -4.41
CA ALA A 83 12.94 0.31 -5.47
C ALA A 83 13.65 1.66 -5.67
N PHE A 84 14.37 2.15 -4.67
CA PHE A 84 15.16 3.38 -4.74
C PHE A 84 16.64 3.14 -5.09
N ASN A 85 17.06 1.88 -5.21
CA ASN A 85 18.44 1.47 -5.40
C ASN A 85 18.78 1.04 -6.84
N GLY A 86 17.89 1.30 -7.79
CA GLY A 86 18.13 1.13 -9.21
C GLY A 86 17.05 0.37 -9.96
N SER A 87 16.87 0.78 -11.21
CA SER A 87 15.93 0.21 -12.14
C SER A 87 16.49 0.19 -13.55
N TYR A 88 15.71 -0.31 -14.51
CA TYR A 88 16.12 -0.44 -15.91
C TYR A 88 16.53 0.91 -16.52
N HIS A 89 15.72 1.96 -16.33
CA HIS A 89 16.01 3.28 -16.89
C HIS A 89 16.85 4.16 -15.95
N PHE A 90 16.89 3.86 -14.66
CA PHE A 90 17.58 4.65 -13.64
C PHE A 90 18.52 3.78 -12.81
N PRO A 91 19.74 3.49 -13.29
CA PRO A 91 20.70 2.66 -12.54
C PRO A 91 21.09 3.30 -11.19
N SER A 92 21.31 2.48 -10.18
CA SER A 92 21.72 2.88 -8.83
C SER A 92 20.75 3.91 -8.21
N ASP A 93 21.25 5.02 -7.70
CA ASP A 93 20.50 6.14 -7.15
C ASP A 93 20.05 7.17 -8.21
N GLY A 94 20.17 6.83 -9.49
CA GLY A 94 19.90 7.71 -10.63
C GLY A 94 18.50 8.30 -10.61
N MET A 95 17.50 7.54 -10.19
CA MET A 95 16.11 8.00 -10.06
C MET A 95 15.96 9.08 -8.97
N VAL A 96 16.54 8.85 -7.81
CA VAL A 96 16.48 9.81 -6.68
C VAL A 96 17.16 11.10 -7.10
N ARG A 97 18.39 11.03 -7.64
CA ARG A 97 19.10 12.21 -8.16
C ARG A 97 18.34 12.93 -9.27
N PHE A 98 17.72 12.20 -10.19
CA PHE A 98 16.89 12.80 -11.23
C PHE A 98 15.74 13.59 -10.61
N LEU A 99 14.96 13.01 -9.70
CA LEU A 99 13.82 13.66 -9.07
C LEU A 99 14.24 14.86 -8.22
N GLU A 100 15.34 14.75 -7.46
CA GLU A 100 15.89 15.84 -6.67
C GLU A 100 16.37 17.00 -7.57
N SER A 101 16.97 16.70 -8.72
CA SER A 101 17.34 17.71 -9.73
C SER A 101 16.14 18.47 -10.29
N LYS A 102 14.93 17.91 -10.16
CA LYS A 102 13.66 18.53 -10.57
C LYS A 102 12.91 19.18 -9.40
N GLY A 103 13.55 19.27 -8.23
CA GLY A 103 13.01 19.95 -7.05
C GLY A 103 12.20 19.07 -6.11
N ALA A 104 12.05 17.78 -6.38
CA ALA A 104 11.44 16.83 -5.43
C ALA A 104 12.37 16.56 -4.26
N LYS A 105 11.78 16.36 -3.07
CA LYS A 105 12.52 16.06 -1.84
C LYS A 105 12.20 14.65 -1.37
N PHE A 106 13.27 13.85 -1.12
CA PHE A 106 13.12 12.52 -0.54
C PHE A 106 12.40 12.60 0.82
N GLY A 107 11.53 11.67 1.08
CA GLY A 107 10.70 11.60 2.29
C GLY A 107 9.42 12.43 2.21
N LYS A 108 9.45 13.60 1.58
CA LYS A 108 8.26 14.46 1.40
C LYS A 108 7.55 14.17 0.06
N ASP A 109 8.25 14.37 -1.04
CA ASP A 109 7.68 14.36 -2.39
C ASP A 109 7.92 13.00 -3.09
N LEU A 110 8.92 12.26 -2.63
CA LEU A 110 9.29 10.91 -3.03
C LEU A 110 9.31 10.01 -1.81
N ASN A 111 8.40 9.05 -1.73
CA ASN A 111 8.24 8.17 -0.58
C ASN A 111 7.57 6.85 -0.97
N ALA A 112 7.62 5.87 -0.07
CA ALA A 112 6.85 4.65 -0.18
C ALA A 112 6.44 4.14 1.22
N HIS A 113 5.59 3.17 1.29
CA HIS A 113 5.34 2.41 2.51
C HIS A 113 4.87 1.00 2.19
N THR A 114 5.24 0.08 3.04
CA THR A 114 4.77 -1.31 3.05
C THR A 114 3.85 -1.53 4.25
N SER A 115 2.72 -2.17 4.00
CA SER A 115 1.74 -2.60 4.99
C SER A 115 1.62 -4.13 4.94
N PHE A 116 0.67 -4.69 5.70
CA PHE A 116 0.36 -6.12 5.65
C PHE A 116 -0.11 -6.58 4.27
N ASN A 117 -0.98 -5.81 3.62
CA ASN A 117 -1.66 -6.22 2.40
C ASN A 117 -1.23 -5.46 1.15
N GLU A 118 -0.38 -4.45 1.29
CA GLU A 118 -0.05 -3.54 0.19
C GLU A 118 1.32 -2.91 0.33
N THR A 119 1.87 -2.51 -0.81
CA THR A 119 3.01 -1.59 -0.92
C THR A 119 2.60 -0.44 -1.83
N VAL A 120 2.84 0.80 -1.40
CA VAL A 120 2.45 2.00 -2.16
C VAL A 120 3.65 2.91 -2.34
N TYR A 121 3.98 3.20 -3.60
CA TYR A 121 4.99 4.17 -4.00
C TYR A 121 4.31 5.50 -4.32
N LYS A 122 4.92 6.61 -3.88
CA LYS A 122 4.32 7.95 -3.90
C LYS A 122 5.29 8.95 -4.50
N LEU A 123 4.82 9.66 -5.51
CA LEU A 123 5.49 10.83 -6.07
C LEU A 123 4.52 12.00 -6.08
N GLN A 124 4.99 13.15 -5.63
CA GLN A 124 4.31 14.44 -5.77
C GLN A 124 5.31 15.41 -6.38
N LEU A 125 5.06 15.85 -7.61
CA LEU A 125 6.03 16.64 -8.35
C LEU A 125 5.52 18.06 -8.54
N PRO A 126 6.40 19.05 -8.37
CA PRO A 126 6.07 20.46 -8.52
C PRO A 126 5.97 20.89 -10.00
N SER A 127 5.93 19.93 -10.91
CA SER A 127 5.80 20.16 -12.34
C SER A 127 5.02 19.03 -12.99
N SER A 128 4.04 19.40 -13.80
CA SER A 128 3.22 18.52 -14.63
C SER A 128 3.47 18.72 -16.14
N ASN A 129 4.64 19.26 -16.52
CA ASN A 129 4.96 19.37 -17.93
C ASN A 129 5.07 17.98 -18.59
N PRO A 130 4.86 17.87 -19.92
CA PRO A 130 4.79 16.58 -20.62
C PRO A 130 6.01 15.67 -20.39
N GLN A 131 7.22 16.22 -20.34
CA GLN A 131 8.45 15.45 -20.12
C GLN A 131 8.51 14.90 -18.69
N MET A 132 8.06 15.70 -17.71
CA MET A 132 8.01 15.24 -16.32
C MET A 132 6.98 14.14 -16.12
N VAL A 133 5.81 14.27 -16.73
CA VAL A 133 4.75 13.24 -16.74
C VAL A 133 5.30 11.94 -17.32
N ASP A 134 5.96 12.00 -18.48
CA ASP A 134 6.57 10.85 -19.14
C ASP A 134 7.62 10.17 -18.25
N SER A 135 8.58 10.95 -17.73
CA SER A 135 9.65 10.43 -16.86
C SER A 135 9.09 9.80 -15.58
N THR A 136 8.07 10.43 -14.98
CA THR A 136 7.45 9.92 -13.76
C THR A 136 6.72 8.60 -14.00
N LEU A 137 5.97 8.49 -15.09
CA LEU A 137 5.32 7.23 -15.45
C LEU A 137 6.34 6.16 -15.84
N THR A 138 7.51 6.53 -16.37
CA THR A 138 8.63 5.59 -16.57
C THR A 138 9.15 5.05 -15.23
N ILE A 139 9.33 5.92 -14.22
CA ILE A 139 9.73 5.51 -12.87
C ILE A 139 8.71 4.53 -12.27
N LEU A 140 7.41 4.85 -12.35
CA LEU A 140 6.38 3.93 -11.84
C LEU A 140 6.36 2.60 -12.58
N ALA A 141 6.59 2.59 -13.90
CA ALA A 141 6.67 1.36 -14.68
C ALA A 141 7.92 0.53 -14.32
N ASP A 142 9.05 1.19 -14.06
CA ASP A 142 10.25 0.54 -13.56
C ASP A 142 10.04 -0.08 -12.18
N TRP A 143 9.35 0.60 -11.28
CA TRP A 143 8.97 0.00 -9.99
C TRP A 143 8.07 -1.22 -10.17
N ALA A 144 7.14 -1.15 -11.13
CA ALA A 144 6.19 -2.24 -11.38
C ALA A 144 6.84 -3.50 -11.97
N GLY A 145 7.87 -3.37 -12.82
CA GLY A 145 8.42 -4.52 -13.53
C GLY A 145 9.89 -4.40 -13.97
N GLY A 146 10.59 -3.34 -13.60
CA GLY A 146 11.96 -3.05 -14.06
C GLY A 146 13.00 -2.84 -12.96
N LEU A 147 12.77 -3.32 -11.73
CA LEU A 147 13.76 -3.17 -10.65
C LEU A 147 15.03 -3.96 -10.90
N SER A 148 16.18 -3.31 -10.69
CA SER A 148 17.50 -3.92 -10.74
C SER A 148 17.91 -4.40 -9.36
N ILE A 149 17.42 -5.57 -8.94
CA ILE A 149 17.78 -6.16 -7.64
C ILE A 149 19.21 -6.69 -7.72
N ASN A 150 20.17 -5.83 -7.42
CA ASN A 150 21.60 -6.09 -7.52
C ASN A 150 22.15 -6.56 -6.16
N SER A 151 22.98 -7.61 -6.14
CA SER A 151 23.52 -8.19 -4.90
C SER A 151 24.30 -7.18 -4.05
N MET A 152 25.07 -6.28 -4.66
CA MET A 152 25.84 -5.27 -3.92
C MET A 152 24.89 -4.27 -3.23
N GLN A 153 23.82 -3.85 -3.90
CA GLN A 153 22.83 -2.96 -3.32
C GLN A 153 22.00 -3.66 -2.23
N VAL A 154 21.70 -4.95 -2.40
CA VAL A 154 21.04 -5.76 -1.35
C VAL A 154 21.89 -5.76 -0.08
N GLU A 155 23.21 -6.02 -0.18
CA GLU A 155 24.09 -6.00 1.00
C GLU A 155 24.17 -4.61 1.66
N LYS A 156 24.24 -3.56 0.87
CA LYS A 156 24.21 -2.18 1.39
C LYS A 156 22.91 -1.88 2.12
N GLU A 157 21.77 -2.20 1.50
CA GLU A 157 20.45 -1.89 2.02
C GLU A 157 20.08 -2.72 3.24
N ARG A 158 20.59 -3.94 3.35
CA ARG A 158 20.47 -4.80 4.55
C ARG A 158 20.89 -4.06 5.82
N GLY A 159 22.02 -3.36 5.78
CA GLY A 159 22.50 -2.55 6.89
C GLY A 159 21.55 -1.41 7.26
N VAL A 160 20.96 -0.76 6.26
CA VAL A 160 19.98 0.33 6.45
C VAL A 160 18.72 -0.20 7.14
N ILE A 161 18.15 -1.31 6.65
CA ILE A 161 16.95 -1.91 7.22
C ILE A 161 17.16 -2.40 8.65
N LEU A 162 18.30 -3.04 8.93
CA LEU A 162 18.65 -3.45 10.29
C LEU A 162 18.84 -2.26 11.24
N SER A 163 19.40 -1.15 10.74
CA SER A 163 19.52 0.10 11.50
C SER A 163 18.14 0.73 11.75
N GLU A 164 17.27 0.71 10.77
CA GLU A 164 15.89 1.16 10.92
C GLU A 164 15.13 0.31 11.96
N TRP A 165 15.25 -1.02 11.87
CA TRP A 165 14.66 -1.93 12.85
C TRP A 165 15.13 -1.59 14.28
N LEU A 166 16.42 -1.33 14.46
CA LEU A 166 16.98 -0.98 15.76
C LEU A 166 16.50 0.41 16.23
N SER A 167 16.49 1.40 15.34
CA SER A 167 16.08 2.78 15.67
C SER A 167 14.59 2.91 16.01
N LYS A 168 13.79 1.97 15.54
CA LYS A 168 12.35 1.90 15.83
C LYS A 168 12.04 1.20 17.15
N ARG A 169 13.02 0.77 17.92
CA ARG A 169 12.81 0.11 19.22
C ARG A 169 12.89 1.12 20.34
N ASP A 170 11.75 1.46 20.89
CA ASP A 170 11.59 2.19 22.14
C ASP A 170 10.43 1.59 22.94
N ALA A 171 10.33 1.96 24.21
CA ALA A 171 9.37 1.40 25.14
C ALA A 171 7.91 1.57 24.69
N LYS A 172 7.57 2.73 24.09
CA LYS A 172 6.21 2.97 23.59
C LYS A 172 5.92 2.07 22.39
N ARG A 173 6.81 2.00 21.44
CA ARG A 173 6.63 1.17 20.23
C ARG A 173 6.62 -0.32 20.52
N ASP A 174 7.42 -0.77 21.49
CA ASP A 174 7.38 -2.16 21.97
C ASP A 174 6.00 -2.46 22.60
N SER A 175 5.42 -1.51 23.34
CA SER A 175 4.05 -1.60 23.87
C SER A 175 2.99 -1.60 22.78
N ASP A 176 3.07 -0.66 21.83
CA ASP A 176 2.15 -0.58 20.68
C ASP A 176 2.20 -1.87 19.83
N THR A 177 3.40 -2.44 19.65
CA THR A 177 3.58 -3.71 18.93
C THR A 177 2.95 -4.87 19.70
N ALA A 178 3.14 -4.94 21.02
CA ALA A 178 2.55 -5.99 21.83
C ALA A 178 1.02 -5.90 21.83
N PHE A 179 0.46 -4.68 21.87
CA PHE A 179 -0.98 -4.45 21.75
C PHE A 179 -1.48 -4.88 20.35
N LEU A 180 -0.80 -4.48 19.27
CA LEU A 180 -1.16 -4.91 17.92
C LEU A 180 -1.14 -6.43 17.77
N LEU A 181 -0.13 -7.11 18.32
CA LEU A 181 -0.04 -8.59 18.27
C LEU A 181 -1.22 -9.23 19.00
N GLU A 182 -1.70 -8.63 20.08
CA GLU A 182 -2.90 -9.08 20.76
C GLU A 182 -4.14 -8.92 19.89
N LEU A 183 -4.34 -7.73 19.28
CA LEU A 183 -5.44 -7.49 18.36
C LEU A 183 -5.45 -8.45 17.16
N LEU A 184 -4.28 -8.84 16.69
CA LEU A 184 -4.13 -9.79 15.59
C LEU A 184 -4.43 -11.24 15.99
N ASN A 185 -4.63 -11.51 17.27
CA ASN A 185 -5.16 -12.74 17.85
C ASN A 185 -4.54 -14.02 17.25
N SER A 186 -3.22 -14.12 17.25
CA SER A 186 -2.46 -15.25 16.70
C SER A 186 -2.85 -15.61 15.24
N SER A 187 -3.35 -14.65 14.49
CA SER A 187 -3.61 -14.81 13.05
C SER A 187 -2.30 -14.83 12.25
N HIS A 188 -2.38 -15.19 10.98
CA HIS A 188 -1.24 -15.09 10.08
C HIS A 188 -0.64 -13.67 10.02
N TYR A 189 -1.43 -12.63 10.24
CA TYR A 189 -0.94 -11.25 10.33
C TYR A 189 0.06 -11.04 11.48
N SER A 190 -0.15 -11.70 12.63
CA SER A 190 0.76 -11.58 13.78
C SER A 190 2.16 -12.15 13.50
N GLU A 191 2.26 -13.08 12.55
CA GLU A 191 3.51 -13.70 12.12
C GLU A 191 4.21 -12.90 11.00
N ARG A 192 3.56 -11.88 10.44
CA ARG A 192 3.97 -11.13 9.25
C ARG A 192 4.08 -9.63 9.51
N MET A 193 4.67 -9.26 10.65
CA MET A 193 4.96 -7.86 10.94
C MET A 193 5.82 -7.24 9.84
N THR A 194 5.45 -6.06 9.37
CA THR A 194 6.05 -5.41 8.18
C THR A 194 7.54 -5.14 8.32
N ILE A 195 8.01 -4.84 9.54
CA ILE A 195 9.44 -4.64 9.79
C ILE A 195 10.27 -5.93 9.64
N GLY A 196 9.60 -7.08 9.67
CA GLY A 196 10.18 -8.39 9.41
C GLY A 196 10.92 -9.02 10.56
N ASP A 197 11.55 -10.16 10.22
CA ASP A 197 12.38 -10.94 11.14
C ASP A 197 13.87 -10.66 10.86
N THR A 198 14.61 -10.23 11.88
CA THR A 198 16.02 -9.87 11.73
C THR A 198 16.91 -11.04 11.31
N ALA A 199 16.55 -12.27 11.68
CA ALA A 199 17.30 -13.46 11.24
C ALA A 199 17.12 -13.70 9.74
N VAL A 200 15.89 -13.52 9.24
CA VAL A 200 15.60 -13.59 7.80
C VAL A 200 16.30 -12.44 7.06
N ILE A 201 16.14 -11.20 7.52
CA ILE A 201 16.77 -10.02 6.90
C ILE A 201 18.30 -10.18 6.83
N ARG A 202 18.95 -10.70 7.87
CA ARG A 202 20.41 -10.91 7.90
C ARG A 202 20.90 -11.96 6.91
N ASN A 203 20.10 -12.99 6.63
CA ASN A 203 20.53 -14.17 5.89
C ASN A 203 19.87 -14.29 4.51
N CYS A 204 18.84 -13.49 4.19
CA CYS A 204 18.17 -13.55 2.89
C CYS A 204 19.17 -13.27 1.75
N LYS A 205 18.97 -13.96 0.65
CA LYS A 205 19.74 -13.76 -0.56
C LYS A 205 18.98 -12.86 -1.54
N ARG A 206 19.70 -12.34 -2.51
CA ARG A 206 19.10 -11.61 -3.64
C ARG A 206 17.93 -12.38 -4.27
N GLU A 207 18.11 -13.68 -4.42
CA GLU A 207 17.13 -14.59 -5.04
C GLU A 207 15.82 -14.65 -4.26
N ASP A 208 15.84 -14.55 -2.93
CA ASP A 208 14.64 -14.53 -2.09
C ASP A 208 13.82 -13.25 -2.33
N ILE A 209 14.50 -12.10 -2.46
CA ILE A 209 13.87 -10.81 -2.78
C ILE A 209 13.33 -10.84 -4.21
N LEU A 210 14.09 -11.39 -5.15
CA LEU A 210 13.67 -11.52 -6.54
C LEU A 210 12.45 -12.44 -6.68
N ASP A 211 12.41 -13.56 -5.95
CA ASP A 211 11.25 -14.48 -5.92
C ASP A 211 10.00 -13.77 -5.42
N TYR A 212 10.11 -12.95 -4.35
CA TYR A 212 8.99 -12.14 -3.87
C TYR A 212 8.53 -11.13 -4.94
N TYR A 213 9.47 -10.40 -5.55
CA TYR A 213 9.17 -9.42 -6.59
C TYR A 213 8.48 -10.04 -7.80
N GLN A 214 9.04 -11.10 -8.36
CA GLN A 214 8.49 -11.79 -9.54
C GLN A 214 7.15 -12.46 -9.26
N THR A 215 6.90 -12.89 -8.03
CA THR A 215 5.63 -13.50 -7.64
C THR A 215 4.52 -12.47 -7.49
N TRP A 216 4.79 -11.35 -6.80
CA TRP A 216 3.73 -10.47 -6.32
C TRP A 216 3.60 -9.16 -7.09
N TYR A 217 4.65 -8.70 -7.79
CA TYR A 217 4.58 -7.50 -8.62
C TYR A 217 3.99 -7.85 -9.99
N HIS A 218 2.71 -8.17 -9.95
CA HIS A 218 1.94 -8.62 -11.10
C HIS A 218 0.90 -7.56 -11.49
N PRO A 219 0.75 -7.21 -12.80
CA PRO A 219 -0.15 -6.14 -13.23
C PRO A 219 -1.58 -6.25 -12.68
N SER A 220 -2.14 -7.47 -12.58
CA SER A 220 -3.48 -7.68 -12.03
C SER A 220 -3.61 -7.36 -10.54
N LEU A 221 -2.50 -7.25 -9.83
CA LEU A 221 -2.42 -6.83 -8.42
C LEU A 221 -2.03 -5.36 -8.27
N MET A 222 -1.91 -4.62 -9.38
CA MET A 222 -1.43 -3.25 -9.38
C MET A 222 -2.46 -2.24 -9.80
N ALA A 223 -2.32 -1.04 -9.29
CA ALA A 223 -3.03 0.12 -9.77
C ALA A 223 -2.10 1.34 -9.87
N VAL A 224 -2.31 2.15 -10.92
CA VAL A 224 -1.64 3.43 -11.09
C VAL A 224 -2.66 4.54 -10.93
N ALA A 225 -2.35 5.55 -10.11
CA ALA A 225 -3.18 6.74 -9.99
C ALA A 225 -2.37 7.99 -10.35
N VAL A 226 -2.95 8.85 -11.17
CA VAL A 226 -2.40 10.14 -11.57
C VAL A 226 -3.45 11.22 -11.35
N VAL A 227 -3.13 12.19 -10.48
CA VAL A 227 -4.04 13.27 -10.10
C VAL A 227 -3.30 14.60 -10.17
N GLY A 228 -3.86 15.60 -10.81
CA GLY A 228 -3.27 16.94 -10.86
C GLY A 228 -3.55 17.70 -12.15
N ASP A 229 -2.77 18.73 -12.39
CA ASP A 229 -2.86 19.57 -13.59
C ASP A 229 -2.20 18.88 -14.78
N ILE A 230 -2.90 17.89 -15.32
CA ILE A 230 -2.39 16.98 -16.37
C ILE A 230 -3.38 16.92 -17.54
N ASN A 231 -2.85 16.56 -18.72
CA ASN A 231 -3.67 16.17 -19.86
C ASN A 231 -4.04 14.67 -19.71
N PRO A 232 -5.32 14.31 -19.51
CA PRO A 232 -5.71 12.94 -19.25
C PRO A 232 -5.49 11.99 -20.43
N GLU A 233 -5.65 12.46 -21.68
CA GLU A 233 -5.44 11.66 -22.88
C GLU A 233 -3.96 11.31 -23.05
N GLN A 234 -3.06 12.26 -22.79
CA GLN A 234 -1.62 12.03 -22.79
C GLN A 234 -1.23 11.02 -21.71
N VAL A 235 -1.72 11.20 -20.48
CA VAL A 235 -1.44 10.29 -19.35
C VAL A 235 -1.93 8.88 -19.68
N GLU A 236 -3.14 8.74 -20.22
CA GLU A 236 -3.69 7.45 -20.60
C GLU A 236 -2.85 6.75 -21.66
N THR A 237 -2.39 7.49 -22.67
CA THR A 237 -1.53 6.97 -23.73
C THR A 237 -0.21 6.45 -23.15
N LEU A 238 0.44 7.22 -22.29
CA LEU A 238 1.68 6.82 -21.63
C LEU A 238 1.50 5.62 -20.70
N ILE A 239 0.39 5.54 -19.97
CA ILE A 239 0.07 4.36 -19.14
C ILE A 239 -0.05 3.11 -20.02
N LYS A 240 -0.79 3.18 -21.11
CA LYS A 240 -0.93 2.05 -22.05
C LYS A 240 0.42 1.63 -22.65
N GLU A 241 1.25 2.60 -23.03
CA GLU A 241 2.57 2.33 -23.61
C GLU A 241 3.53 1.66 -22.63
N LYS A 242 3.65 2.20 -21.42
CA LYS A 242 4.66 1.78 -20.44
C LYS A 242 4.24 0.55 -19.66
N PHE A 243 3.01 0.51 -19.19
CA PHE A 243 2.51 -0.60 -18.35
C PHE A 243 1.87 -1.73 -19.15
N GLY A 244 1.42 -1.47 -20.37
CA GLY A 244 0.87 -2.52 -21.24
C GLY A 244 1.88 -3.59 -21.63
N LYS A 245 3.18 -3.29 -21.57
CA LYS A 245 4.28 -4.22 -21.87
C LYS A 245 4.63 -5.15 -20.70
N LEU A 246 4.12 -4.88 -19.49
CA LEU A 246 4.35 -5.73 -18.34
C LEU A 246 3.71 -7.11 -18.56
N SER A 247 4.43 -8.14 -18.11
CA SER A 247 4.01 -9.55 -18.32
C SER A 247 2.60 -9.79 -17.75
N SER A 248 1.78 -10.46 -18.53
CA SER A 248 0.41 -10.88 -18.17
C SER A 248 0.34 -12.37 -17.75
N LEU A 249 1.38 -12.90 -17.12
CA LEU A 249 1.38 -14.25 -16.57
C LEU A 249 0.16 -14.44 -15.64
N ALA A 250 -0.18 -15.70 -15.34
CA ALA A 250 -1.28 -15.99 -14.43
C ALA A 250 -1.07 -15.29 -13.08
N SER A 251 -2.10 -14.59 -12.61
CA SER A 251 -2.06 -13.91 -11.32
C SER A 251 -1.80 -14.90 -10.19
N PRO A 252 -0.92 -14.61 -9.25
CA PRO A 252 -0.72 -15.49 -8.11
C PRO A 252 -2.02 -15.63 -7.32
N ILE A 253 -2.29 -16.84 -6.85
CA ILE A 253 -3.46 -17.11 -6.00
C ILE A 253 -3.10 -16.70 -4.58
N TRP A 254 -3.83 -15.72 -4.07
CA TRP A 254 -3.72 -15.29 -2.69
C TRP A 254 -4.89 -15.84 -1.85
N LYS A 255 -4.56 -16.53 -0.76
CA LYS A 255 -5.57 -16.96 0.20
C LYS A 255 -5.81 -15.84 1.21
N GLN A 256 -7.04 -15.32 1.24
CA GLN A 256 -7.41 -14.29 2.20
C GLN A 256 -7.23 -14.82 3.64
N CYS A 257 -6.48 -14.08 4.44
CA CYS A 257 -6.31 -14.33 5.86
C CYS A 257 -7.37 -13.57 6.66
N HIS A 258 -7.82 -14.18 7.74
CA HIS A 258 -8.79 -13.58 8.66
C HIS A 258 -8.19 -13.51 10.04
N ILE A 259 -8.52 -12.46 10.78
CA ILE A 259 -8.21 -12.35 12.19
C ILE A 259 -9.34 -13.07 12.95
N PRO A 260 -9.04 -14.09 13.76
CA PRO A 260 -10.07 -14.78 14.53
C PRO A 260 -10.73 -13.82 15.53
N VAL A 261 -12.05 -13.89 15.63
CA VAL A 261 -12.79 -13.09 16.62
C VAL A 261 -12.53 -13.64 18.02
N TYR A 262 -12.30 -12.77 18.98
CA TYR A 262 -12.22 -13.17 20.39
C TYR A 262 -13.55 -13.76 20.86
N LYS A 263 -13.48 -14.91 21.49
CA LYS A 263 -14.68 -15.61 22.01
C LYS A 263 -15.12 -15.12 23.38
N LYS A 264 -14.24 -14.41 24.08
CA LYS A 264 -14.45 -13.88 25.43
C LYS A 264 -13.74 -12.53 25.56
N GLU A 265 -14.24 -11.70 26.44
CA GLU A 265 -13.52 -10.51 26.88
C GLU A 265 -12.18 -10.90 27.49
N ALA A 266 -11.15 -10.16 27.15
CA ALA A 266 -9.80 -10.34 27.67
C ALA A 266 -9.24 -9.00 28.13
N VAL A 267 -8.55 -9.02 29.25
CA VAL A 267 -7.78 -7.87 29.74
C VAL A 267 -6.32 -8.25 29.73
N LYS A 268 -5.51 -7.45 29.03
CA LYS A 268 -4.06 -7.60 29.02
C LYS A 268 -3.42 -6.34 29.58
N ILE A 269 -2.55 -6.52 30.57
CA ILE A 269 -1.79 -5.43 31.17
C ILE A 269 -0.37 -5.51 30.62
N LEU A 270 0.05 -4.49 29.89
CA LEU A 270 1.41 -4.33 29.39
C LEU A 270 2.12 -3.30 30.27
N THR A 271 3.24 -3.67 30.87
CA THR A 271 4.03 -2.79 31.72
C THR A 271 5.43 -2.61 31.14
N ASN A 272 5.92 -1.37 31.16
CA ASN A 272 7.29 -1.06 30.80
C ASN A 272 7.74 0.12 31.68
N GLU A 273 8.84 -0.05 32.40
CA GLU A 273 9.37 0.95 33.33
C GLU A 273 9.71 2.29 32.69
N SER A 274 9.95 2.31 31.37
CA SER A 274 10.26 3.52 30.59
C SER A 274 9.02 4.32 30.16
N LEU A 275 7.80 3.75 30.31
CA LEU A 275 6.56 4.45 29.98
C LEU A 275 6.19 5.42 31.12
N LYS A 276 5.88 6.66 30.73
CA LYS A 276 5.49 7.75 31.64
C LYS A 276 3.99 7.97 31.71
N THR A 277 3.22 7.25 30.90
CA THR A 277 1.77 7.41 30.74
C THR A 277 1.07 6.05 30.88
N ILE A 278 -0.19 6.10 31.33
CA ILE A 278 -1.11 4.97 31.27
C ILE A 278 -1.99 5.21 30.06
N GLU A 279 -2.03 4.26 29.13
CA GLU A 279 -2.95 4.25 27.99
C GLU A 279 -3.98 3.11 28.21
N LEU A 280 -5.23 3.39 27.92
CA LEU A 280 -6.32 2.43 27.97
C LEU A 280 -6.94 2.34 26.60
N ASP A 281 -6.76 1.20 25.92
CA ASP A 281 -7.37 0.88 24.64
C ASP A 281 -8.52 -0.13 24.86
N MET A 282 -9.68 0.13 24.22
CA MET A 282 -10.89 -0.67 24.38
C MET A 282 -11.43 -1.14 23.03
#